data_08276aa0a5697e8486ff0dd792c426e3
#
_entry.id   08276aa0a5697e8486ff0dd792c426e3
#
_cell.length_a   1.000
_cell.length_b   1.000
_cell.length_c   1.000
_cell.angle_alpha   90.00
_cell.angle_beta   90.00
_cell.angle_gamma   90.00
#
_symmetry.space_group_name_H-M   'P 1'
#
loop_
_entity.id
_entity.type
_entity.pdbx_description
1 polymer ?
#
loop_
_entity_poly.entity_id
_entity_poly.type
_entity_poly.pdbx_seq_one_letter_code
_entity_poly.pdbx_strand_id
1 'polypeptide(L)'
;MSRVVIAGGDPDGLGSELEARGATVAYAEGTADRDALEAAGIRDADTLVVTDAGLATSVTVAIDCNPELRIVIYTRDSVPEFIKGQAGHIVDPALFDVETVAEELLREQ
;
A
#
# COMPACT_ATOMS: atom_id res chain seq x y z
N MET A 1 6.85 -10.36 -11.74
CA MET A 1 7.06 -10.38 -10.28
C MET A 1 6.43 -9.13 -9.68
N SER A 2 5.61 -9.28 -8.66
CA SER A 2 4.92 -8.16 -8.04
C SER A 2 5.78 -7.44 -7.02
N ARG A 3 5.81 -6.13 -7.10
CA ARG A 3 6.53 -5.29 -6.15
C ARG A 3 5.53 -4.40 -5.41
N VAL A 4 5.52 -4.53 -4.10
CA VAL A 4 4.59 -3.82 -3.22
C VAL A 4 5.36 -2.95 -2.25
N VAL A 5 4.97 -1.69 -2.13
CA VAL A 5 5.50 -0.80 -1.11
C VAL A 5 4.41 -0.60 -0.07
N ILE A 6 4.76 -0.76 1.21
CA ILE A 6 3.85 -0.54 2.31
C ILE A 6 4.25 0.73 3.04
N ALA A 7 3.33 1.68 3.15
CA ALA A 7 3.50 2.90 3.93
C ALA A 7 2.72 2.75 5.23
N GLY A 8 3.43 2.82 6.35
CA GLY A 8 2.86 2.56 7.66
C GLY A 8 3.38 1.25 8.22
N GLY A 9 2.78 0.77 9.29
CA GLY A 9 3.16 -0.50 9.90
C GLY A 9 2.55 -1.68 9.14
N ASP A 10 2.83 -2.87 9.65
CA ASP A 10 2.29 -4.12 9.12
C ASP A 10 1.59 -4.87 10.26
N PRO A 11 0.50 -4.32 10.79
CA PRO A 11 -0.10 -4.82 12.03
C PRO A 11 -0.68 -6.23 11.91
N ASP A 12 -1.09 -6.64 10.73
CA ASP A 12 -1.74 -7.94 10.51
C ASP A 12 -0.86 -8.93 9.75
N GLY A 13 0.39 -8.57 9.50
CA GLY A 13 1.30 -9.44 8.76
C GLY A 13 1.04 -9.50 7.26
N LEU A 14 0.43 -8.45 6.70
CA LEU A 14 0.12 -8.42 5.27
C LEU A 14 1.38 -8.53 4.41
N GLY A 15 2.45 -7.83 4.79
CA GLY A 15 3.71 -7.89 4.06
C GLY A 15 4.29 -9.30 4.04
N SER A 16 4.26 -9.98 5.19
CA SER A 16 4.74 -11.37 5.27
C SER A 16 3.90 -12.30 4.40
N GLU A 17 2.60 -12.10 4.37
CA GLU A 17 1.70 -12.92 3.54
C GLU A 17 1.96 -12.67 2.05
N LEU A 18 2.19 -11.43 1.66
CA LEU A 18 2.54 -11.10 0.28
C LEU A 18 3.86 -11.74 -0.13
N GLU A 19 4.86 -11.69 0.75
CA GLU A 19 6.15 -12.33 0.49
C GLU A 19 6.03 -13.84 0.36
N ALA A 20 5.21 -14.46 1.20
CA ALA A 20 4.95 -15.89 1.14
C ALA A 20 4.31 -16.32 -0.19
N ARG A 21 3.66 -15.37 -0.88
CA ARG A 21 3.03 -15.61 -2.18
C ARG A 21 3.91 -15.18 -3.36
N GLY A 22 5.16 -14.81 -3.08
CA GLY A 22 6.14 -14.50 -4.11
C GLY A 22 6.32 -13.03 -4.45
N ALA A 23 5.66 -12.13 -3.74
CA ALA A 23 5.82 -10.69 -3.96
C ALA A 23 7.10 -10.17 -3.30
N THR A 24 7.67 -9.11 -3.87
CA THR A 24 8.74 -8.37 -3.24
C THR A 24 8.12 -7.21 -2.47
N VAL A 25 8.37 -7.13 -1.17
CA VAL A 25 7.77 -6.11 -0.30
C VAL A 25 8.85 -5.22 0.26
N ALA A 26 8.63 -3.91 0.16
CA ALA A 26 9.50 -2.92 0.78
C ALA A 26 8.62 -1.97 1.61
N TYR A 27 9.21 -1.36 2.62
CA TYR A 27 8.49 -0.48 3.54
C TYR A 27 9.01 0.95 3.41
N ALA A 28 8.10 1.90 3.22
CA ALA A 28 8.45 3.32 3.28
C ALA A 28 8.44 3.72 4.74
N GLU A 29 9.58 4.12 5.26
CA GLU A 29 9.76 4.39 6.67
C GLU A 29 9.24 5.77 7.10
N GLY A 30 9.02 5.93 8.41
CA GLY A 30 8.64 7.20 9.02
C GLY A 30 7.33 7.71 8.46
N THR A 31 7.33 8.95 8.00
CA THR A 31 6.13 9.60 7.46
C THR A 31 5.86 9.24 6.00
N ALA A 32 6.64 8.32 5.46
CA ALA A 32 6.54 7.89 4.06
C ALA A 32 6.57 9.09 3.10
N ASP A 33 7.53 9.98 3.31
CA ASP A 33 7.74 11.13 2.44
C ASP A 33 8.36 10.68 1.09
N ARG A 34 8.62 11.65 0.20
CA ARG A 34 9.17 11.32 -1.11
C ARG A 34 10.46 10.51 -1.03
N ASP A 35 11.39 10.90 -0.15
CA ASP A 35 12.67 10.20 -0.02
C ASP A 35 12.47 8.77 0.47
N ALA A 36 11.58 8.56 1.44
CA ALA A 36 11.30 7.23 1.96
C ALA A 36 10.62 6.36 0.90
N LEU A 37 9.69 6.92 0.14
CA LEU A 37 9.03 6.19 -0.96
C LEU A 37 10.03 5.81 -2.04
N GLU A 38 10.91 6.73 -2.43
CA GLU A 38 11.92 6.43 -3.44
C GLU A 38 12.92 5.39 -2.95
N ALA A 39 13.32 5.46 -1.68
CA ALA A 39 14.19 4.46 -1.09
C ALA A 39 13.54 3.06 -1.07
N ALA A 40 12.22 3.00 -0.97
CA ALA A 40 11.48 1.75 -1.01
C ALA A 40 11.22 1.25 -2.44
N GLY A 41 11.60 2.02 -3.46
CA GLY A 41 11.45 1.60 -4.85
C GLY A 41 10.10 1.93 -5.47
N ILE A 42 9.46 3.01 -5.03
CA ILE A 42 8.10 3.35 -5.47
C ILE A 42 7.99 3.52 -6.98
N ARG A 43 9.04 3.98 -7.65
CA ARG A 43 9.02 4.22 -9.09
C ARG A 43 8.87 2.94 -9.90
N ASP A 44 9.31 1.82 -9.33
CA ASP A 44 9.23 0.50 -9.97
C ASP A 44 8.19 -0.41 -9.34
N ALA A 45 7.42 0.10 -8.38
CA ALA A 45 6.43 -0.69 -7.68
C ALA A 45 5.15 -0.82 -8.51
N ASP A 46 4.42 -1.91 -8.27
CA ASP A 46 3.12 -2.16 -8.89
C ASP A 46 2.00 -1.62 -8.01
N THR A 47 2.18 -1.67 -6.69
CA THR A 47 1.15 -1.33 -5.72
C THR A 47 1.74 -0.62 -4.51
N LEU A 48 1.04 0.39 -4.03
CA LEU A 48 1.29 1.00 -2.72
C LEU A 48 0.15 0.62 -1.79
N VAL A 49 0.48 0.08 -0.63
CA VAL A 49 -0.50 -0.20 0.43
C VAL A 49 -0.25 0.78 1.56
N VAL A 50 -1.27 1.54 1.92
CA VAL A 50 -1.20 2.47 3.06
C VAL A 50 -1.96 1.85 4.21
N THR A 51 -1.25 1.54 5.29
CA THR A 51 -1.83 0.87 6.46
C THR A 51 -2.11 1.83 7.62
N ASP A 52 -1.71 3.08 7.48
CA ASP A 52 -1.92 4.12 8.49
C ASP A 52 -2.60 5.31 7.82
N ALA A 53 -3.84 5.60 8.23
CA ALA A 53 -4.60 6.71 7.66
C ALA A 53 -3.90 8.07 7.84
N GLY A 54 -3.04 8.19 8.84
CA GLY A 54 -2.22 9.40 9.04
C GLY A 54 -1.20 9.63 7.93
N LEU A 55 -0.92 8.60 7.13
CA LEU A 55 0.02 8.69 6.01
C LEU A 55 -0.69 8.83 4.67
N ALA A 56 -1.99 9.14 4.66
CA ALA A 56 -2.77 9.22 3.42
C ALA A 56 -2.21 10.24 2.43
N THR A 57 -1.52 11.28 2.90
CA THR A 57 -0.89 12.26 2.01
C THR A 57 0.21 11.67 1.15
N SER A 58 0.78 10.53 1.57
CA SER A 58 1.79 9.82 0.80
C SER A 58 1.25 9.34 -0.55
N VAL A 59 -0.05 9.13 -0.65
CA VAL A 59 -0.70 8.68 -1.89
C VAL A 59 -0.45 9.67 -3.02
N THR A 60 -0.64 10.97 -2.76
CA THR A 60 -0.43 11.99 -3.78
C THR A 60 1.03 12.03 -4.24
N VAL A 61 1.96 11.93 -3.29
CA VAL A 61 3.39 11.92 -3.60
C VAL A 61 3.76 10.67 -4.40
N ALA A 62 3.23 9.52 -4.00
CA ALA A 62 3.51 8.26 -4.67
C ALA A 62 3.00 8.26 -6.12
N ILE A 63 1.81 8.79 -6.36
CA ILE A 63 1.25 8.88 -7.71
C ILE A 63 2.12 9.82 -8.58
N ASP A 64 2.63 10.89 -7.98
CA ASP A 64 3.55 11.78 -8.70
C ASP A 64 4.83 11.06 -9.12
N CYS A 65 5.34 10.17 -8.26
CA CYS A 65 6.53 9.37 -8.56
C CYS A 65 6.25 8.27 -9.59
N ASN A 66 5.05 7.71 -9.56
CA ASN A 66 4.67 6.58 -10.41
C ASN A 66 3.18 6.65 -10.73
N PRO A 67 2.80 7.30 -11.85
CA PRO A 67 1.38 7.48 -12.20
C PRO A 67 0.60 6.20 -12.46
N GLU A 68 1.28 5.09 -12.71
CA GLU A 68 0.63 3.81 -12.98
C GLU A 68 0.42 2.97 -11.73
N LEU A 69 0.83 3.50 -10.58
CA LEU A 69 0.78 2.80 -9.31
C LEU A 69 -0.67 2.52 -8.88
N ARG A 70 -0.92 1.28 -8.46
CA ARG A 70 -2.21 0.96 -7.85
C ARG A 70 -2.14 1.29 -6.36
N ILE A 71 -3.17 1.97 -5.86
CA ILE A 71 -3.23 2.42 -4.48
C ILE A 71 -4.26 1.60 -3.72
N VAL A 72 -3.86 1.03 -2.59
CA VAL A 72 -4.73 0.29 -1.69
C VAL A 72 -4.61 0.90 -0.31
N ILE A 73 -5.73 1.28 0.27
CA ILE A 73 -5.78 1.77 1.66
C ILE A 73 -6.28 0.62 2.52
N TYR A 74 -5.44 0.20 3.47
CA TYR A 74 -5.71 -0.95 4.33
C TYR A 74 -5.72 -0.46 5.77
N THR A 75 -6.89 -0.01 6.24
CA THR A 75 -7.02 0.58 7.56
C THR A 75 -8.45 0.49 8.07
N ARG A 76 -8.61 0.45 9.39
CA ARG A 76 -9.90 0.53 10.06
C ARG A 76 -10.33 1.98 10.28
N ASP A 77 -9.40 2.92 10.11
CA ASP A 77 -9.67 4.33 10.36
C ASP A 77 -10.37 4.98 9.18
N SER A 78 -10.98 6.14 9.46
CA SER A 78 -11.61 6.93 8.40
C SER A 78 -10.56 7.47 7.44
N VAL A 79 -10.88 7.43 6.16
CA VAL A 79 -9.98 7.90 5.09
C VAL A 79 -10.45 9.27 4.63
N PRO A 80 -9.54 10.25 4.48
CA PRO A 80 -9.92 11.56 3.95
C PRO A 80 -10.58 11.46 2.57
N GLU A 81 -11.58 12.31 2.34
CA GLU A 81 -12.34 12.27 1.09
C GLU A 81 -11.48 12.45 -0.16
N PHE A 82 -10.45 13.32 -0.09
CA PHE A 82 -9.60 13.56 -1.26
C PHE A 82 -8.81 12.32 -1.67
N ILE A 83 -8.56 11.41 -0.74
CA ILE A 83 -7.84 10.16 -1.02
C ILE A 83 -8.76 9.12 -1.65
N LYS A 84 -10.03 9.12 -1.28
CA LYS A 84 -10.99 8.13 -1.81
C LYS A 84 -11.09 8.14 -3.32
N GLY A 85 -10.91 9.31 -3.93
CA GLY A 85 -10.93 9.42 -5.38
C GLY A 85 -9.65 8.94 -6.06
N GLN A 86 -8.56 8.79 -5.31
CA GLN A 86 -7.27 8.36 -5.84
C GLN A 86 -6.94 6.91 -5.53
N ALA A 87 -7.59 6.34 -4.51
CA ALA A 87 -7.36 4.96 -4.12
C ALA A 87 -8.11 4.01 -5.04
N GLY A 88 -7.42 2.97 -5.51
CA GLY A 88 -8.07 1.92 -6.29
C GLY A 88 -8.97 1.05 -5.43
N HIS A 89 -8.54 0.78 -4.21
CA HIS A 89 -9.28 -0.03 -3.25
C HIS A 89 -9.11 0.51 -1.84
N ILE A 90 -10.18 0.45 -1.07
CA ILE A 90 -10.15 0.76 0.35
C ILE A 90 -10.64 -0.49 1.08
N VAL A 91 -9.78 -1.05 1.92
CA VAL A 91 -10.03 -2.33 2.58
C VAL A 91 -10.06 -2.13 4.09
N ASP A 92 -11.11 -2.61 4.73
CA ASP A 92 -11.20 -2.62 6.19
C ASP A 92 -10.72 -3.98 6.69
N PRO A 93 -9.61 -4.04 7.46
CA PRO A 93 -9.08 -5.29 7.97
C PRO A 93 -10.04 -6.07 8.88
N ALA A 94 -11.07 -5.40 9.41
CA ALA A 94 -12.08 -6.07 10.22
C ALA A 94 -13.04 -6.91 9.37
N LEU A 95 -13.14 -6.63 8.06
CA LEU A 95 -14.07 -7.30 7.15
C LEU A 95 -13.41 -8.38 6.30
N PHE A 96 -12.10 -8.28 6.09
CA PHE A 96 -11.36 -9.20 5.23
C PHE A 96 -10.11 -9.67 5.94
N ASP A 97 -9.80 -10.96 5.87
CA ASP A 97 -8.56 -11.44 6.44
C ASP A 97 -7.37 -11.11 5.54
N VAL A 98 -6.17 -11.19 6.11
CA VAL A 98 -4.95 -10.80 5.40
C VAL A 98 -4.67 -11.72 4.21
N GLU A 99 -5.06 -12.98 4.30
CA GLU A 99 -4.87 -13.93 3.21
C GLU A 99 -5.71 -13.56 2.00
N THR A 100 -6.96 -13.18 2.23
CA THR A 100 -7.86 -12.74 1.16
C THR A 100 -7.35 -11.45 0.52
N VAL A 101 -6.90 -10.51 1.33
CA VAL A 101 -6.37 -9.24 0.81
C VAL A 101 -5.13 -9.48 -0.04
N ALA A 102 -4.20 -10.30 0.45
CA ALA A 102 -2.98 -10.60 -0.30
C ALA A 102 -3.29 -11.29 -1.63
N GLU A 103 -4.22 -12.23 -1.62
CA GLU A 103 -4.63 -12.92 -2.84
C GLU A 103 -5.20 -11.96 -3.88
N GLU A 104 -6.08 -11.06 -3.46
CA GLU A 104 -6.68 -10.09 -4.36
C GLU A 104 -5.66 -9.09 -4.91
N LEU A 105 -4.74 -8.63 -4.08
CA LEU A 105 -3.71 -7.69 -4.52
C LEU A 105 -2.82 -8.29 -5.62
N LEU A 106 -2.48 -9.56 -5.47
CA LEU A 106 -1.59 -10.23 -6.43
C LEU A 106 -2.33 -10.70 -7.68
N ARG A 107 -3.62 -10.99 -7.57
CA ARG A 107 -4.43 -11.45 -8.70
C ARG A 107 -4.59 -10.38 -9.77
N GLU A 108 -4.70 -9.13 -9.36
CA GLU A 108 -4.98 -8.02 -10.27
C GLU A 108 -3.76 -7.44 -10.98
N GLN A 109 -2.59 -7.97 -10.70
CA GLN A 109 -1.35 -7.48 -11.29
C GLN A 109 -0.92 -8.25 -12.53
#